data_155bdae70a53c03238bef1f583fd901f
#
_entry.id   155bdae70a53c03238bef1f583fd901f
#
_cell.length_a   1.000
_cell.length_b   1.000
_cell.length_c   1.000
_cell.angle_alpha   90.00
_cell.angle_beta   90.00
_cell.angle_gamma   90.00
#
_symmetry.space_group_name_H-M   'P 1'
#
loop_
_entity.id
_entity.type
_entity.pdbx_description
1 polymer ?
#
loop_
_entity_poly.entity_id
_entity_poly.type
_entity_poly.pdbx_seq_one_letter_code
_entity_poly.pdbx_strand_id
1 'polypeptide(L)'
;MDFEKIRTSIENSADDVFRKTEEFISTSKLNFKITDKEQKIEDLYLKIGERIYKKYAENAYVEDYIIKECKEIKGIEAEIGHIRNKILTLENKRICSKCGTEIKNHDPFCPYCGLKQKK
;
A
#
# COMPACT_ATOMS: atom_id res chain seq x y z
N MET A 1 24.11 40.01 -14.07
CA MET A 1 23.98 38.63 -13.63
C MET A 1 23.94 38.60 -12.11
N ASP A 2 22.88 38.16 -11.56
CA ASP A 2 22.69 38.20 -10.09
C ASP A 2 23.12 36.86 -9.49
N PHE A 3 24.30 36.82 -8.89
CA PHE A 3 24.86 35.62 -8.27
C PHE A 3 24.00 35.10 -7.11
N GLU A 4 23.30 35.98 -6.39
CA GLU A 4 22.40 35.56 -5.29
C GLU A 4 21.20 34.80 -5.81
N LYS A 5 20.61 35.21 -6.93
CA LYS A 5 19.51 34.48 -7.57
C LYS A 5 19.93 33.08 -8.04
N ILE A 6 21.11 32.97 -8.61
CA ILE A 6 21.70 31.70 -9.06
C ILE A 6 21.93 30.79 -7.84
N ARG A 7 22.53 31.33 -6.80
CA ARG A 7 22.79 30.60 -5.56
C ARG A 7 21.49 30.09 -4.92
N THR A 8 20.49 30.94 -4.78
CA THR A 8 19.19 30.59 -4.22
C THR A 8 18.50 29.52 -5.08
N SER A 9 18.60 29.63 -6.40
CA SER A 9 18.04 28.64 -7.33
C SER A 9 18.72 27.28 -7.18
N ILE A 10 20.04 27.25 -7.02
CA ILE A 10 20.79 26.00 -6.81
C ILE A 10 20.46 25.38 -5.45
N GLU A 11 20.39 26.18 -4.39
CA GLU A 11 20.02 25.71 -3.05
C GLU A 11 18.61 25.12 -3.04
N ASN A 12 17.64 25.81 -3.65
CA ASN A 12 16.27 25.32 -3.77
C ASN A 12 16.18 24.02 -4.58
N SER A 13 16.94 23.89 -5.66
CA SER A 13 16.99 22.68 -6.48
C SER A 13 17.60 21.51 -5.70
N ALA A 14 18.65 21.74 -4.92
CA ALA A 14 19.28 20.74 -4.07
C ALA A 14 18.32 20.26 -2.97
N ASP A 15 17.60 21.17 -2.32
CA ASP A 15 16.58 20.84 -1.31
C ASP A 15 15.43 20.03 -1.92
N ASP A 16 14.96 20.36 -3.11
CA ASP A 16 13.91 19.62 -3.80
C ASP A 16 14.36 18.21 -4.18
N VAL A 17 15.58 18.03 -4.66
CA VAL A 17 16.16 16.72 -4.99
C VAL A 17 16.29 15.87 -3.71
N PHE A 18 16.79 16.44 -2.63
CA PHE A 18 16.93 15.76 -1.35
C PHE A 18 15.57 15.29 -0.80
N ARG A 19 14.58 16.17 -0.83
CA ARG A 19 13.22 15.84 -0.38
C ARG A 19 12.58 14.74 -1.22
N LYS A 20 12.69 14.77 -2.53
CA LYS A 20 12.21 13.72 -3.43
C LYS A 20 12.89 12.38 -3.19
N THR A 21 14.19 12.41 -2.87
CA THR A 21 14.97 11.21 -2.54
C THR A 21 14.48 10.62 -1.21
N GLU A 22 14.22 11.44 -0.19
CA GLU A 22 13.65 10.99 1.08
C GLU A 22 12.26 10.38 0.91
N GLU A 23 11.37 11.01 0.14
CA GLU A 23 10.05 10.50 -0.20
C GLU A 23 10.15 9.15 -0.91
N PHE A 24 11.06 9.01 -1.87
CA PHE A 24 11.30 7.77 -2.60
C PHE A 24 11.78 6.65 -1.65
N ILE A 25 12.72 6.92 -0.77
CA ILE A 25 13.23 5.96 0.21
C ILE A 25 12.09 5.53 1.15
N SER A 26 11.29 6.47 1.67
CA SER A 26 10.16 6.17 2.54
C SER A 26 9.11 5.31 1.85
N THR A 27 8.77 5.64 0.60
CA THR A 27 7.83 4.87 -0.22
C THR A 27 8.35 3.47 -0.50
N SER A 28 9.65 3.32 -0.83
CA SER A 28 10.28 2.02 -1.07
C SER A 28 10.26 1.14 0.17
N LYS A 29 10.54 1.70 1.35
CA LYS A 29 10.45 0.97 2.63
C LYS A 29 9.03 0.49 2.91
N LEU A 30 8.02 1.32 2.64
CA LEU A 30 6.62 0.96 2.84
C LEU A 30 6.18 -0.13 1.86
N ASN A 31 6.60 -0.06 0.61
CA ASN A 31 6.35 -1.11 -0.38
C ASN A 31 7.00 -2.43 0.03
N PHE A 32 8.20 -2.38 0.58
CA PHE A 32 8.89 -3.56 1.09
C PHE A 32 8.12 -4.21 2.25
N LYS A 33 7.57 -3.40 3.16
CA LYS A 33 6.71 -3.88 4.24
C LYS A 33 5.45 -4.56 3.70
N ILE A 34 4.85 -4.03 2.65
CA ILE A 34 3.68 -4.64 2.00
C ILE A 34 4.06 -6.01 1.43
N THR A 35 5.16 -6.12 0.70
CA THR A 35 5.64 -7.38 0.13
C THR A 35 5.89 -8.43 1.21
N ASP A 36 6.54 -8.05 2.31
CA ASP A 36 6.76 -8.94 3.44
C ASP A 36 5.45 -9.45 4.06
N LYS A 37 4.46 -8.56 4.20
CA LYS A 37 3.14 -8.93 4.72
C LYS A 37 2.36 -9.81 3.75
N GLU A 38 2.43 -9.55 2.46
CA GLU A 38 1.82 -10.40 1.43
C GLU A 38 2.43 -11.82 1.44
N GLN A 39 3.74 -11.92 1.63
CA GLN A 39 4.41 -13.20 1.79
C GLN A 39 3.90 -13.98 3.02
N LYS A 40 3.68 -13.29 4.13
CA LYS A 40 3.07 -13.90 5.32
C LYS A 40 1.66 -14.42 5.05
N ILE A 41 0.88 -13.70 4.26
CA ILE A 41 -0.48 -14.16 3.85
C ILE A 41 -0.37 -15.43 3.01
N GLU A 42 0.54 -15.48 2.05
CA GLU A 42 0.77 -16.69 1.24
C GLU A 42 1.18 -17.89 2.10
N ASP A 43 2.09 -17.67 3.04
CA ASP A 43 2.51 -18.72 3.99
C ASP A 43 1.32 -19.23 4.82
N LEU A 44 0.40 -18.33 5.21
CA LEU A 44 -0.82 -18.71 5.92
C LEU A 44 -1.79 -19.47 5.02
N TYR A 45 -1.92 -19.11 3.75
CA TYR A 45 -2.70 -19.88 2.79
C TYR A 45 -2.17 -21.32 2.65
N LEU A 46 -0.86 -21.47 2.59
CA LEU A 46 -0.22 -22.79 2.54
C LEU A 46 -0.52 -23.62 3.81
N LYS A 47 -0.41 -22.99 4.98
CA LYS A 47 -0.75 -23.65 6.26
C LYS A 47 -2.22 -24.08 6.31
N ILE A 48 -3.13 -23.22 5.87
CA ILE A 48 -4.57 -23.55 5.80
C ILE A 48 -4.78 -24.74 4.88
N GLY A 49 -4.20 -24.69 3.68
CA GLY A 49 -4.31 -25.79 2.70
C GLY A 49 -3.77 -27.10 3.23
N GLU A 50 -2.59 -27.11 3.84
CA GLU A 50 -1.98 -28.28 4.43
C GLU A 50 -2.85 -28.86 5.56
N ARG A 51 -3.35 -28.02 6.45
CA ARG A 51 -4.20 -28.43 7.56
C ARG A 51 -5.52 -29.01 7.09
N ILE A 52 -6.16 -28.39 6.11
CA ILE A 52 -7.41 -28.88 5.53
C ILE A 52 -7.20 -30.26 4.91
N TYR A 53 -6.19 -30.39 4.09
CA TYR A 53 -5.86 -31.66 3.43
C TYR A 53 -5.56 -32.76 4.45
N LYS A 54 -4.77 -32.46 5.46
CA LYS A 54 -4.44 -33.39 6.54
C LYS A 54 -5.68 -33.86 7.29
N LYS A 55 -6.58 -32.91 7.62
CA LYS A 55 -7.85 -33.26 8.30
C LYS A 55 -8.80 -34.05 7.40
N TYR A 56 -8.87 -33.72 6.13
CA TYR A 56 -9.59 -34.49 5.14
C TYR A 56 -9.07 -35.94 5.07
N ALA A 57 -7.76 -36.11 5.02
CA ALA A 57 -7.15 -37.44 4.98
C ALA A 57 -7.41 -38.26 6.27
N GLU A 58 -7.58 -37.58 7.40
CA GLU A 58 -7.92 -38.21 8.70
C GLU A 58 -9.42 -38.35 8.93
N ASN A 59 -10.27 -37.99 7.97
CA ASN A 59 -11.74 -37.94 8.09
C ASN A 59 -12.23 -37.08 9.28
N ALA A 60 -11.52 -36.03 9.63
CA ALA A 60 -11.86 -35.11 10.72
C ALA A 60 -12.63 -33.87 10.21
N TYR A 61 -13.36 -33.22 11.13
CA TYR A 61 -14.07 -31.99 10.83
C TYR A 61 -13.09 -30.81 10.65
N VAL A 62 -13.28 -29.99 9.60
CA VAL A 62 -12.26 -29.06 9.11
C VAL A 62 -12.50 -27.60 9.55
N GLU A 63 -13.72 -27.20 9.74
CA GLU A 63 -14.12 -25.78 9.85
C GLU A 63 -13.40 -25.01 10.96
N ASP A 64 -13.27 -25.60 12.15
CA ASP A 64 -12.67 -24.93 13.32
C ASP A 64 -11.16 -24.70 13.20
N TYR A 65 -10.49 -25.44 12.33
CA TYR A 65 -9.02 -25.39 12.19
C TYR A 65 -8.52 -24.21 11.36
N ILE A 66 -9.38 -23.63 10.56
CA ILE A 66 -9.01 -22.52 9.67
C ILE A 66 -9.40 -21.15 10.20
N ILE A 67 -10.26 -21.08 11.22
CA ILE A 67 -10.78 -19.80 11.75
C ILE A 67 -9.65 -18.90 12.24
N LYS A 68 -8.69 -19.45 12.96
CA LYS A 68 -7.55 -18.70 13.50
C LYS A 68 -6.73 -18.06 12.38
N GLU A 69 -6.36 -18.85 11.38
CA GLU A 69 -5.59 -18.38 10.26
C GLU A 69 -6.35 -17.35 9.40
N CYS A 70 -7.66 -17.54 9.23
CA CYS A 70 -8.51 -16.57 8.52
C CYS A 70 -8.56 -15.24 9.26
N LYS A 71 -8.67 -15.23 10.58
CA LYS A 71 -8.62 -14.00 11.39
C LYS A 71 -7.28 -13.31 11.29
N GLU A 72 -6.20 -14.07 11.30
CA GLU A 72 -4.83 -13.54 11.16
C GLU A 72 -4.63 -12.89 9.78
N ILE A 73 -5.07 -13.55 8.70
CA ILE A 73 -5.04 -13.00 7.34
C ILE A 73 -5.80 -11.68 7.28
N LYS A 74 -7.01 -11.65 7.83
CA LYS A 74 -7.84 -10.44 7.85
C LYS A 74 -7.15 -9.28 8.59
N GLY A 75 -6.48 -9.56 9.69
CA GLY A 75 -5.68 -8.57 10.43
C GLY A 75 -4.51 -8.03 9.59
N ILE A 76 -3.80 -8.90 8.89
CA ILE A 76 -2.68 -8.53 8.02
C ILE A 76 -3.18 -7.70 6.82
N GLU A 77 -4.31 -8.07 6.23
CA GLU A 77 -4.94 -7.28 5.14
C GLU A 77 -5.30 -5.86 5.60
N ALA A 78 -5.81 -5.72 6.82
CA ALA A 78 -6.08 -4.40 7.40
C ALA A 78 -4.79 -3.58 7.57
N GLU A 79 -3.70 -4.20 8.04
CA GLU A 79 -2.40 -3.54 8.14
C GLU A 79 -1.86 -3.10 6.78
N ILE A 80 -2.00 -3.93 5.76
CA ILE A 80 -1.64 -3.58 4.37
C ILE A 80 -2.45 -2.38 3.91
N GLY A 81 -3.76 -2.36 4.19
CA GLY A 81 -4.62 -1.22 3.87
C GLY A 81 -4.13 0.08 4.49
N HIS A 82 -3.73 0.06 5.76
CA HIS A 82 -3.16 1.23 6.44
C HIS A 82 -1.84 1.69 5.80
N ILE A 83 -0.98 0.76 5.44
CA ILE A 83 0.30 1.07 4.78
C ILE A 83 0.06 1.68 3.39
N ARG A 84 -0.87 1.13 2.62
CA ARG A 84 -1.25 1.68 1.30
C ARG A 84 -1.78 3.11 1.42
N ASN A 85 -2.61 3.38 2.43
CA ASN A 85 -3.10 4.74 2.68
C ASN A 85 -1.97 5.71 3.03
N LYS A 86 -0.96 5.28 3.78
CA LYS A 86 0.25 6.09 4.03
C LYS A 86 1.00 6.41 2.75
N ILE A 87 1.16 5.44 1.86
CA ILE A 87 1.80 5.64 0.56
C ILE A 87 1.03 6.67 -0.26
N LEU A 88 -0.30 6.53 -0.35
CA LEU A 88 -1.15 7.48 -1.06
C LEU A 88 -0.98 8.91 -0.52
N THR A 89 -0.95 9.06 0.79
CA THR A 89 -0.74 10.36 1.43
C THR A 89 0.63 10.95 1.06
N LEU A 90 1.69 10.14 1.10
CA LEU A 90 3.04 10.58 0.73
C LEU A 90 3.17 10.97 -0.74
N GLU A 91 2.42 10.32 -1.61
CA GLU A 91 2.42 10.58 -3.05
C GLU A 91 1.40 11.65 -3.47
N ASN A 92 0.68 12.27 -2.53
CA ASN A 92 -0.41 13.19 -2.81
C ASN A 92 -1.47 12.60 -3.75
N LYS A 93 -1.83 11.35 -3.50
CA LYS A 93 -2.84 10.61 -4.25
C LYS A 93 -4.01 10.21 -3.36
N ARG A 94 -5.11 9.89 -4.01
CA ARG A 94 -6.29 9.32 -3.37
C ARG A 94 -6.92 8.27 -4.29
N ILE A 95 -7.85 7.53 -3.77
CA ILE A 95 -8.57 6.53 -4.55
C ILE A 95 -9.92 7.12 -4.95
N CYS A 96 -10.28 6.98 -6.23
CA CYS A 96 -11.61 7.36 -6.71
C CYS A 96 -12.66 6.48 -6.05
N SER A 97 -13.66 7.09 -5.44
CA SER A 97 -14.74 6.38 -4.74
C SER A 97 -15.62 5.52 -5.65
N LYS A 98 -15.63 5.80 -6.95
CA LYS A 98 -16.43 5.06 -7.93
C LYS A 98 -15.69 3.89 -8.56
N CYS A 99 -14.50 4.14 -9.14
CA CYS A 99 -13.77 3.13 -9.90
C CYS A 99 -12.59 2.49 -9.15
N GLY A 100 -12.22 3.02 -7.98
CA GLY A 100 -11.11 2.49 -7.19
C GLY A 100 -9.72 2.78 -7.74
N THR A 101 -9.61 3.59 -8.78
CA THR A 101 -8.31 3.95 -9.40
C THR A 101 -7.60 5.02 -8.58
N GLU A 102 -6.28 4.93 -8.50
CA GLU A 102 -5.45 5.96 -7.89
C GLU A 102 -5.45 7.22 -8.76
N ILE A 103 -5.76 8.35 -8.15
CA ILE A 103 -5.80 9.67 -8.79
C ILE A 103 -5.03 10.68 -7.94
N LYS A 104 -4.61 11.77 -8.55
CA LYS A 104 -3.96 12.86 -7.83
C LYS A 104 -4.96 13.61 -6.96
N ASN A 105 -4.52 14.06 -5.78
CA ASN A 105 -5.39 14.78 -4.84
C ASN A 105 -6.05 16.04 -5.42
N HIS A 106 -5.38 16.70 -6.37
CA HIS A 106 -5.88 17.94 -6.97
C HIS A 106 -6.68 17.74 -8.25
N ASP A 107 -6.86 16.51 -8.70
CA ASP A 107 -7.68 16.23 -9.88
C ASP A 107 -9.16 16.55 -9.58
N PRO A 108 -9.80 17.47 -10.32
CA PRO A 108 -11.21 17.81 -10.09
C PRO A 108 -12.15 16.69 -10.52
N PHE A 109 -11.73 15.88 -11.49
CA PHE A 109 -12.46 14.72 -12.01
C PHE A 109 -11.54 13.53 -12.11
N CYS A 110 -12.08 12.33 -11.92
CA CYS A 110 -11.32 11.10 -12.16
C CYS A 110 -10.99 10.99 -13.66
N PRO A 111 -9.72 10.85 -14.05
CA PRO A 111 -9.35 10.72 -15.46
C PRO A 111 -9.81 9.41 -16.10
N TYR A 112 -10.21 8.43 -15.29
CA TYR A 112 -10.62 7.10 -15.78
C TYR A 112 -12.13 6.95 -15.89
N CYS A 113 -12.90 7.42 -14.90
CA CYS A 113 -14.36 7.25 -14.88
C CYS A 113 -15.15 8.56 -14.98
N GLY A 114 -14.49 9.71 -14.90
CA GLY A 114 -15.11 11.03 -15.00
C GLY A 114 -15.87 11.51 -13.77
N LEU A 115 -15.88 10.75 -12.68
CA LEU A 115 -16.56 11.18 -11.45
C LEU A 115 -15.91 12.44 -10.88
N LYS A 116 -16.74 13.44 -10.57
CA LYS A 116 -16.29 14.64 -9.88
C LYS A 116 -15.76 14.30 -8.49
N GLN A 117 -14.58 14.76 -8.19
CA GLN A 117 -13.94 14.53 -6.90
C GLN A 117 -14.29 15.63 -5.92
N LYS A 118 -14.57 15.25 -4.68
CA LYS A 118 -14.75 16.20 -3.58
C LYS A 118 -13.40 16.72 -3.14
N LYS A 119 -13.34 18.00 -2.84
CA LYS A 119 -12.15 18.59 -2.24
C LYS A 119 -11.96 18.11 -0.80
#